data_4f7d43725ab445799d46151d63fa096b
#
_entry.id   4f7d43725ab445799d46151d63fa096b
#
_cell.length_a   1.000
_cell.length_b   1.000
_cell.length_c   1.000
_cell.angle_alpha   90.00
_cell.angle_beta   90.00
_cell.angle_gamma   90.00
#
_symmetry.space_group_name_H-M   'P 1'
#
loop_
_entity.id
_entity.type
_entity.pdbx_description
1 polymer ?
#
loop_
_entity_poly.entity_id
_entity_poly.type
_entity_poly.pdbx_seq_one_letter_code
_entity_poly.pdbx_strand_id
1 'polypeptide(L)'
;MKIALVANDFSACRVKIWRLAEQLYGAGSVELFMVNPIQMQDGLPGERCHRWSAAHIDVLAKQLRQFNVIHIFSDSTAAAAALLTQLKGRSVVLHRHDISSLRGIEDPTEPWVMNHPGTEIVITSPEHAQWLQRIAPTKTLTFIPNAPLKSEMRPRSSRLRRKGVMYYGGLVASPGAQDSGTGYRFYWPQWRELCKANIDVHIFPKRTKQNTVAQFYRQLPGCIVHRPVAADKLVSVIAEFEVSFIGYNDRGVDPVRHDYAMSCWPNKAFDPVAARTPILGYKAGSSEAVWKDHWGIATNELDDLVAGYRKARRMNPDWSFLQKEYCLDQFTDRLSDLYKRVAV
;
A
#
# COMPACT_ATOMS: atom_id res chain seq x y z
N MET A 1 22.38 -15.55 1.21
CA MET A 1 21.56 -15.18 2.39
C MET A 1 20.17 -15.77 2.20
N LYS A 2 19.63 -16.50 3.18
CA LYS A 2 18.25 -17.00 3.16
C LYS A 2 17.33 -16.06 3.94
N ILE A 3 16.21 -15.67 3.34
CA ILE A 3 15.31 -14.67 3.87
C ILE A 3 13.90 -15.27 4.00
N ALA A 4 13.29 -15.13 5.17
CA ALA A 4 11.88 -15.43 5.38
C ALA A 4 11.06 -14.12 5.37
N LEU A 5 10.09 -14.00 4.48
CA LEU A 5 9.09 -12.95 4.52
C LEU A 5 7.81 -13.49 5.15
N VAL A 6 7.35 -12.87 6.23
CA VAL A 6 6.19 -13.31 7.00
C VAL A 6 5.08 -12.26 6.91
N ALA A 7 3.88 -12.65 6.50
CA ALA A 7 2.74 -11.74 6.35
C ALA A 7 1.40 -12.47 6.47
N ASN A 8 0.30 -11.75 6.66
CA ASN A 8 -1.05 -12.31 6.55
C ASN A 8 -1.48 -12.47 5.08
N ASP A 9 -0.99 -11.61 4.21
CA ASP A 9 -1.15 -11.69 2.76
C ASP A 9 0.10 -11.12 2.07
N PHE A 10 0.29 -11.42 0.79
CA PHE A 10 1.30 -10.79 -0.05
C PHE A 10 0.62 -9.87 -1.07
N SER A 11 0.06 -8.74 -0.59
CA SER A 11 -0.45 -7.67 -1.44
C SER A 11 0.68 -7.00 -2.25
N ALA A 12 0.33 -6.15 -3.20
CA ALA A 12 1.25 -5.58 -4.19
C ALA A 12 2.58 -5.05 -3.60
N CYS A 13 2.54 -4.31 -2.48
CA CYS A 13 3.75 -3.77 -1.85
C CYS A 13 4.68 -4.86 -1.29
N ARG A 14 4.13 -5.92 -0.69
CA ARG A 14 4.91 -7.02 -0.10
C ARG A 14 5.57 -7.87 -1.19
N VAL A 15 4.89 -8.07 -2.32
CA VAL A 15 5.44 -8.72 -3.51
C VAL A 15 6.61 -7.91 -4.08
N LYS A 16 6.55 -6.58 -4.04
CA LYS A 16 7.66 -5.72 -4.49
C LYS A 16 8.91 -5.93 -3.62
N ILE A 17 8.75 -5.98 -2.30
CA ILE A 17 9.89 -6.26 -1.39
C ILE A 17 10.44 -7.68 -1.61
N TRP A 18 9.59 -8.67 -1.83
CA TRP A 18 10.05 -10.01 -2.20
C TRP A 18 10.92 -9.98 -3.46
N ARG A 19 10.43 -9.36 -4.54
CA ARG A 19 11.18 -9.26 -5.80
C ARG A 19 12.49 -8.49 -5.64
N LEU A 20 12.47 -7.39 -4.86
CA LEU A 20 13.69 -6.64 -4.57
C LEU A 20 14.71 -7.46 -3.79
N ALA A 21 14.26 -8.23 -2.81
CA ALA A 21 15.15 -9.12 -2.04
C ALA A 21 15.76 -10.23 -2.92
N GLU A 22 14.99 -10.80 -3.86
CA GLU A 22 15.52 -11.77 -4.83
C GLU A 22 16.49 -11.14 -5.84
N GLN A 23 16.29 -9.89 -6.24
CA GLN A 23 17.26 -9.15 -7.05
C GLN A 23 18.60 -8.97 -6.34
N LEU A 24 18.55 -8.73 -5.00
CA LEU A 24 19.74 -8.53 -4.18
C LEU A 24 20.52 -9.81 -3.87
N TYR A 25 19.80 -10.89 -3.57
CA TYR A 25 20.41 -12.12 -2.99
C TYR A 25 20.29 -13.36 -3.87
N GLY A 26 19.72 -13.21 -5.05
CA GLY A 26 19.54 -14.26 -6.03
C GLY A 26 18.15 -14.91 -5.98
N ALA A 27 17.71 -15.42 -7.11
CA ALA A 27 16.45 -16.13 -7.23
C ALA A 27 16.44 -17.35 -6.28
N GLY A 28 15.33 -17.53 -5.55
CA GLY A 28 15.19 -18.60 -4.57
C GLY A 28 15.77 -18.31 -3.20
N SER A 29 16.36 -17.14 -2.97
CA SER A 29 16.86 -16.74 -1.65
C SER A 29 15.75 -16.41 -0.66
N VAL A 30 14.52 -16.24 -1.12
CA VAL A 30 13.38 -15.80 -0.30
C VAL A 30 12.29 -16.86 -0.25
N GLU A 31 11.81 -17.15 0.96
CA GLU A 31 10.61 -17.96 1.22
C GLU A 31 9.51 -17.09 1.84
N LEU A 32 8.26 -17.37 1.46
CA LEU A 32 7.09 -16.62 1.87
C LEU A 32 6.27 -17.42 2.89
N PHE A 33 5.98 -16.82 4.03
CA PHE A 33 5.20 -17.41 5.11
C PHE A 33 3.92 -16.62 5.34
N MET A 34 2.77 -17.23 5.01
CA MET A 34 1.46 -16.61 5.23
C MET A 34 0.84 -17.13 6.52
N VAL A 35 0.63 -16.22 7.47
CA VAL A 35 -0.02 -16.53 8.75
C VAL A 35 -1.50 -16.16 8.66
N ASN A 36 -2.39 -17.15 8.88
CA ASN A 36 -3.85 -17.00 8.74
C ASN A 36 -4.27 -16.34 7.41
N PRO A 37 -3.88 -16.88 6.26
CA PRO A 37 -4.18 -16.25 4.98
C PRO A 37 -5.69 -16.20 4.74
N ILE A 38 -6.20 -15.01 4.42
CA ILE A 38 -7.61 -14.80 4.10
C ILE A 38 -7.91 -15.29 2.66
N GLN A 39 -6.95 -15.12 1.75
CA GLN A 39 -7.05 -15.56 0.35
C GLN A 39 -5.66 -15.85 -0.23
N MET A 40 -5.59 -16.82 -1.16
CA MET A 40 -4.43 -16.96 -2.05
C MET A 40 -4.42 -15.84 -3.07
N GLN A 41 -3.23 -15.32 -3.33
CA GLN A 41 -2.98 -14.42 -4.45
C GLN A 41 -2.36 -15.21 -5.60
N ASP A 42 -2.86 -14.98 -6.81
CA ASP A 42 -2.25 -15.51 -8.02
C ASP A 42 -0.85 -14.90 -8.23
N GLY A 43 0.05 -15.68 -8.79
CA GLY A 43 1.41 -15.22 -9.14
C GLY A 43 2.45 -15.33 -8.03
N LEU A 44 2.13 -15.96 -6.88
CA LEU A 44 3.12 -16.33 -5.87
C LEU A 44 3.81 -17.66 -6.22
N PRO A 45 5.09 -17.85 -5.85
CA PRO A 45 5.82 -19.09 -6.10
C PRO A 45 5.30 -20.20 -5.18
N GLY A 46 4.45 -21.09 -5.70
CA GLY A 46 3.71 -22.10 -4.92
C GLY A 46 4.61 -22.95 -4.01
N GLU A 47 5.77 -23.40 -4.51
CA GLU A 47 6.71 -24.24 -3.78
C GLU A 47 7.43 -23.53 -2.62
N ARG A 48 7.53 -22.20 -2.68
CA ARG A 48 8.20 -21.37 -1.68
C ARG A 48 7.21 -20.50 -0.87
N CYS A 49 5.92 -20.85 -0.92
CA CYS A 49 4.87 -20.15 -0.21
C CYS A 49 4.19 -21.08 0.79
N HIS A 50 4.51 -20.88 2.07
CA HIS A 50 4.05 -21.71 3.17
C HIS A 50 2.87 -21.09 3.88
N ARG A 51 1.86 -21.89 4.23
CA ARG A 51 0.67 -21.45 4.96
C ARG A 51 0.73 -21.90 6.41
N TRP A 52 0.42 -21.00 7.31
CA TRP A 52 0.46 -21.26 8.73
C TRP A 52 -0.80 -20.76 9.44
N SER A 53 -1.23 -21.50 10.45
CA SER A 53 -2.20 -21.02 11.43
C SER A 53 -1.46 -20.32 12.58
N ALA A 54 -2.01 -19.23 13.09
CA ALA A 54 -1.50 -18.56 14.29
C ALA A 54 -1.49 -19.50 15.52
N ALA A 55 -2.31 -20.57 15.52
CA ALA A 55 -2.29 -21.59 16.56
C ALA A 55 -0.98 -22.38 16.63
N HIS A 56 -0.16 -22.37 15.56
CA HIS A 56 1.12 -23.10 15.47
C HIS A 56 2.31 -22.15 15.36
N ILE A 57 2.24 -21.01 16.04
CA ILE A 57 3.27 -19.96 15.98
C ILE A 57 4.64 -20.45 16.50
N ASP A 58 4.65 -21.36 17.44
CA ASP A 58 5.86 -21.98 18.00
C ASP A 58 6.59 -22.86 16.97
N VAL A 59 5.84 -23.63 16.17
CA VAL A 59 6.39 -24.45 15.09
C VAL A 59 6.93 -23.57 13.97
N LEU A 60 6.16 -22.52 13.61
CA LEU A 60 6.61 -21.51 12.64
C LEU A 60 7.91 -20.85 13.12
N ALA A 61 8.01 -20.43 14.38
CA ALA A 61 9.20 -19.81 14.93
C ALA A 61 10.43 -20.75 14.87
N LYS A 62 10.25 -22.05 15.12
CA LYS A 62 11.34 -23.04 14.94
C LYS A 62 11.81 -23.11 13.49
N GLN A 63 10.89 -23.11 12.53
CA GLN A 63 11.24 -23.11 11.11
C GLN A 63 11.94 -21.80 10.70
N LEU A 64 11.47 -20.66 11.18
CA LEU A 64 12.07 -19.35 10.85
C LEU A 64 13.51 -19.22 11.35
N ARG A 65 13.92 -19.95 12.40
CA ARG A 65 15.30 -19.91 12.92
C ARG A 65 16.36 -20.36 11.93
N GLN A 66 16.01 -21.10 10.88
CA GLN A 66 16.96 -21.53 9.83
C GLN A 66 17.27 -20.44 8.79
N PHE A 67 16.56 -19.31 8.81
CA PHE A 67 16.78 -18.18 7.91
C PHE A 67 17.76 -17.20 8.51
N ASN A 68 18.58 -16.56 7.67
CA ASN A 68 19.49 -15.52 8.13
C ASN A 68 18.71 -14.24 8.50
N VAL A 69 17.66 -13.92 7.75
CA VAL A 69 16.81 -12.75 7.95
C VAL A 69 15.35 -13.18 8.08
N ILE A 70 14.66 -12.62 9.06
CA ILE A 70 13.21 -12.74 9.24
C ILE A 70 12.61 -11.35 9.08
N HIS A 71 11.81 -11.15 8.03
CA HIS A 71 11.17 -9.87 7.73
C HIS A 71 9.64 -10.03 7.85
N ILE A 72 9.06 -9.38 8.84
CA ILE A 72 7.65 -9.50 9.22
C ILE A 72 6.90 -8.27 8.71
N PHE A 73 5.89 -8.49 7.86
CA PHE A 73 4.91 -7.46 7.52
C PHE A 73 3.73 -7.57 8.47
N SER A 74 3.54 -6.58 9.30
CA SER A 74 2.52 -6.65 10.33
C SER A 74 1.60 -5.42 10.27
N ASP A 75 0.33 -5.67 10.00
CA ASP A 75 -0.74 -4.67 10.15
C ASP A 75 -1.26 -4.69 11.61
N SER A 76 -1.19 -5.86 12.28
CA SER A 76 -1.46 -6.05 13.70
C SER A 76 -0.19 -6.53 14.40
N THR A 77 0.15 -5.94 15.53
CA THR A 77 1.37 -6.29 16.27
C THR A 77 1.25 -7.58 17.06
N ALA A 78 0.05 -8.11 17.29
CA ALA A 78 -0.15 -9.32 18.07
C ALA A 78 0.61 -10.55 17.50
N ALA A 79 0.55 -10.76 16.18
CA ALA A 79 1.30 -11.84 15.54
C ALA A 79 2.82 -11.63 15.61
N ALA A 80 3.27 -10.39 15.45
CA ALA A 80 4.68 -10.04 15.60
C ALA A 80 5.15 -10.23 17.05
N ALA A 81 4.34 -9.85 18.03
CA ALA A 81 4.62 -10.07 19.45
C ALA A 81 4.78 -11.57 19.77
N ALA A 82 3.84 -12.38 19.30
CA ALA A 82 3.91 -13.84 19.49
C ALA A 82 5.15 -14.45 18.86
N LEU A 83 5.53 -14.04 17.63
CA LEU A 83 6.76 -14.49 16.99
C LEU A 83 8.00 -14.04 17.75
N LEU A 84 8.11 -12.77 18.12
CA LEU A 84 9.27 -12.22 18.86
C LEU A 84 9.48 -12.93 20.19
N THR A 85 8.39 -13.27 20.90
CA THR A 85 8.46 -14.05 22.14
C THR A 85 9.11 -15.43 21.92
N GLN A 86 8.83 -16.09 20.78
CA GLN A 86 9.37 -17.39 20.43
C GLN A 86 10.77 -17.31 19.81
N LEU A 87 11.08 -16.22 19.11
CA LEU A 87 12.35 -16.00 18.42
C LEU A 87 13.43 -15.39 19.32
N LYS A 88 13.47 -15.76 20.60
CA LYS A 88 14.42 -15.24 21.60
C LYS A 88 15.84 -15.17 21.04
N GLY A 89 16.50 -14.04 21.20
CA GLY A 89 17.87 -13.81 20.74
C GLY A 89 18.05 -13.61 19.23
N ARG A 90 16.95 -13.54 18.46
CA ARG A 90 16.98 -13.23 17.03
C ARG A 90 16.51 -11.80 16.78
N SER A 91 17.22 -11.10 15.93
CA SER A 91 16.75 -9.84 15.38
C SER A 91 15.82 -10.08 14.20
N VAL A 92 14.82 -9.23 14.05
CA VAL A 92 13.84 -9.28 12.95
C VAL A 92 13.65 -7.89 12.34
N VAL A 93 13.28 -7.85 11.06
CA VAL A 93 12.77 -6.64 10.41
C VAL A 93 11.26 -6.62 10.57
N LEU A 94 10.73 -5.54 11.09
CA LEU A 94 9.30 -5.29 11.19
C LEU A 94 8.89 -4.18 10.22
N HIS A 95 8.14 -4.54 9.19
CA HIS A 95 7.66 -3.60 8.17
C HIS A 95 6.25 -3.14 8.51
N ARG A 96 6.11 -1.86 8.88
CA ARG A 96 4.84 -1.27 9.30
C ARG A 96 4.21 -0.50 8.15
N HIS A 97 3.11 -1.01 7.61
CA HIS A 97 2.27 -0.29 6.67
C HIS A 97 1.19 0.51 7.40
N ASP A 98 0.57 -0.12 8.39
CA ASP A 98 -0.47 0.46 9.23
C ASP A 98 0.03 0.53 10.68
N ILE A 99 -0.21 1.64 11.36
CA ILE A 99 0.11 1.86 12.77
C ILE A 99 -1.21 1.87 13.53
N SER A 100 -1.39 0.93 14.47
CA SER A 100 -2.65 0.74 15.17
C SER A 100 -3.06 1.97 15.97
N SER A 101 -2.14 2.52 16.76
CA SER A 101 -2.38 3.71 17.59
C SER A 101 -2.70 4.95 16.75
N LEU A 102 -2.02 5.14 15.61
CA LEU A 102 -2.32 6.24 14.68
C LEU A 102 -3.71 6.10 14.04
N ARG A 103 -4.21 4.87 13.92
CA ARG A 103 -5.57 4.58 13.43
C ARG A 103 -6.65 4.69 14.50
N GLY A 104 -6.30 5.03 15.73
CA GLY A 104 -7.22 5.01 16.86
C GLY A 104 -7.67 3.59 17.25
N ILE A 105 -6.85 2.59 16.94
CA ILE A 105 -7.10 1.19 17.32
C ILE A 105 -6.23 0.90 18.54
N GLU A 106 -6.89 0.48 19.64
CA GLU A 106 -6.19 0.03 20.81
C GLU A 106 -5.44 -1.29 20.49
N ASP A 107 -4.13 -1.25 20.64
CA ASP A 107 -3.25 -2.39 20.41
C ASP A 107 -2.19 -2.42 21.53
N PRO A 108 -2.45 -3.13 22.63
CA PRO A 108 -1.57 -3.12 23.81
C PRO A 108 -0.19 -3.74 23.52
N THR A 109 -0.05 -4.49 22.44
CA THR A 109 1.23 -5.08 22.06
C THR A 109 2.10 -4.14 21.22
N GLU A 110 1.53 -3.07 20.66
CA GLU A 110 2.27 -2.17 19.76
C GLU A 110 3.49 -1.52 20.44
N PRO A 111 3.41 -0.90 21.64
CA PRO A 111 4.57 -0.29 22.28
C PRO A 111 5.67 -1.32 22.59
N TRP A 112 5.29 -2.52 23.02
CA TRP A 112 6.24 -3.58 23.32
C TRP A 112 6.99 -4.05 22.07
N VAL A 113 6.28 -4.32 20.98
CA VAL A 113 6.87 -4.76 19.71
C VAL A 113 7.79 -3.70 19.13
N MET A 114 7.35 -2.43 19.17
CA MET A 114 8.15 -1.32 18.64
C MET A 114 9.44 -1.09 19.42
N ASN A 115 9.43 -1.27 20.76
CA ASN A 115 10.60 -1.09 21.60
C ASN A 115 11.44 -2.35 21.79
N HIS A 116 11.00 -3.51 21.29
CA HIS A 116 11.73 -4.76 21.46
C HIS A 116 13.16 -4.64 20.89
N PRO A 117 14.21 -4.99 21.65
CA PRO A 117 15.61 -4.72 21.26
C PRO A 117 16.01 -5.42 19.94
N GLY A 118 15.45 -6.60 19.67
CA GLY A 118 15.68 -7.35 18.42
C GLY A 118 14.83 -6.88 17.22
N THR A 119 14.16 -5.72 17.28
CA THR A 119 13.32 -5.24 16.19
C THR A 119 13.97 -4.06 15.47
N GLU A 120 14.22 -4.21 14.16
CA GLU A 120 14.53 -3.14 13.22
C GLU A 120 13.25 -2.75 12.48
N ILE A 121 12.93 -1.46 12.38
CA ILE A 121 11.62 -1.00 11.90
C ILE A 121 11.74 -0.37 10.51
N VAL A 122 10.89 -0.84 9.58
CA VAL A 122 10.67 -0.22 8.28
C VAL A 122 9.32 0.49 8.27
N ILE A 123 9.31 1.70 7.73
CA ILE A 123 8.13 2.55 7.56
C ILE A 123 7.94 2.91 6.09
N THR A 124 6.71 3.20 5.70
CA THR A 124 6.34 3.50 4.31
C THR A 124 6.00 4.97 4.05
N SER A 125 5.90 5.79 5.09
CA SER A 125 5.74 7.24 4.97
C SER A 125 6.55 7.98 6.02
N PRO A 126 7.06 9.19 5.74
CA PRO A 126 7.79 10.02 6.70
C PRO A 126 6.95 10.43 7.91
N GLU A 127 5.65 10.64 7.73
CA GLU A 127 4.73 11.03 8.80
C GLU A 127 4.56 9.90 9.82
N HIS A 128 4.58 8.65 9.36
CA HIS A 128 4.60 7.49 10.24
C HIS A 128 5.85 7.46 11.12
N ALA A 129 6.99 7.96 10.63
CA ALA A 129 8.21 8.08 11.44
C ALA A 129 8.00 8.99 12.65
N GLN A 130 7.41 10.17 12.43
CA GLN A 130 7.16 11.14 13.50
C GLN A 130 6.24 10.58 14.58
N TRP A 131 5.23 9.80 14.18
CA TRP A 131 4.34 9.14 15.13
C TRP A 131 5.06 8.03 15.91
N LEU A 132 5.77 7.13 15.21
CA LEU A 132 6.47 6.01 15.84
C LEU A 132 7.59 6.46 16.78
N GLN A 133 8.26 7.57 16.52
CA GLN A 133 9.25 8.13 17.41
C GLN A 133 8.69 8.55 18.79
N ARG A 134 7.38 8.85 18.88
CA ARG A 134 6.73 9.09 20.18
C ARG A 134 6.55 7.79 20.98
N ILE A 135 6.36 6.66 20.30
CA ILE A 135 6.14 5.33 20.91
C ILE A 135 7.46 4.63 21.16
N ALA A 136 8.43 4.77 20.25
CA ALA A 136 9.73 4.12 20.28
C ALA A 136 10.88 5.12 19.99
N PRO A 137 11.16 6.06 20.92
CA PRO A 137 12.06 7.19 20.68
C PRO A 137 13.51 6.80 20.43
N THR A 138 13.93 5.61 20.89
CA THR A 138 15.32 5.14 20.75
C THR A 138 15.53 4.32 19.46
N LYS A 139 14.49 4.05 18.68
CA LYS A 139 14.57 3.22 17.48
C LYS A 139 15.00 4.02 16.26
N THR A 140 15.91 3.47 15.50
CA THR A 140 16.22 3.95 14.14
C THR A 140 15.16 3.40 13.19
N LEU A 141 14.51 4.30 12.45
CA LEU A 141 13.47 3.94 11.47
C LEU A 141 14.06 3.96 10.07
N THR A 142 13.86 2.87 9.32
CA THR A 142 14.28 2.78 7.92
C THR A 142 13.09 3.09 7.02
N PHE A 143 13.20 4.15 6.21
CA PHE A 143 12.15 4.52 5.25
C PHE A 143 12.32 3.75 3.94
N ILE A 144 11.30 2.97 3.57
CA ILE A 144 11.16 2.27 2.28
C ILE A 144 9.71 2.46 1.82
N PRO A 145 9.45 3.30 0.81
CA PRO A 145 8.09 3.60 0.36
C PRO A 145 7.47 2.45 -0.43
N ASN A 146 6.16 2.51 -0.65
CA ASN A 146 5.41 1.58 -1.50
C ASN A 146 5.66 1.80 -3.01
N ALA A 147 6.85 2.26 -3.38
CA ALA A 147 7.22 2.61 -4.75
C ALA A 147 7.18 1.40 -5.69
N PRO A 148 7.04 1.63 -7.02
CA PRO A 148 7.15 0.56 -8.01
C PRO A 148 8.61 0.12 -8.16
N LEU A 149 8.80 -1.14 -8.58
CA LEU A 149 10.09 -1.60 -9.10
C LEU A 149 10.31 -1.03 -10.52
N LYS A 150 11.57 -0.84 -10.91
CA LYS A 150 11.93 -0.45 -12.26
C LYS A 150 11.37 -1.42 -13.31
N SER A 151 11.32 -2.71 -12.99
CA SER A 151 10.74 -3.75 -13.85
C SER A 151 9.21 -3.66 -14.01
N GLU A 152 8.52 -2.96 -13.11
CA GLU A 152 7.07 -2.72 -13.20
C GLU A 152 6.73 -1.49 -14.06
N MET A 153 7.71 -0.63 -14.31
CA MET A 153 7.48 0.58 -15.09
C MET A 153 7.24 0.23 -16.57
N ARG A 154 6.10 0.66 -17.09
CA ARG A 154 5.68 0.37 -18.47
C ARG A 154 6.09 1.51 -19.40
N PRO A 155 6.49 1.21 -20.66
CA PRO A 155 6.60 2.26 -21.67
C PRO A 155 5.23 2.90 -21.88
N ARG A 156 5.22 4.18 -22.25
CA ARG A 156 3.98 4.88 -22.57
C ARG A 156 3.26 4.13 -23.70
N SER A 157 2.03 3.69 -23.47
CA SER A 157 1.24 3.04 -24.50
C SER A 157 0.92 4.05 -25.61
N SER A 158 1.11 3.64 -26.87
CA SER A 158 0.63 4.37 -28.04
C SER A 158 -0.88 4.22 -28.25
N ARG A 159 -1.53 3.32 -27.53
CA ARG A 159 -2.97 3.09 -27.62
C ARG A 159 -3.74 4.28 -27.06
N LEU A 160 -4.87 4.59 -27.70
CA LEU A 160 -5.83 5.55 -27.18
C LEU A 160 -6.29 5.09 -25.80
N ARG A 161 -6.09 5.94 -24.80
CA ARG A 161 -6.52 5.69 -23.43
C ARG A 161 -8.03 5.83 -23.33
N ARG A 162 -8.62 5.04 -22.44
CA ARG A 162 -10.05 5.16 -22.11
C ARG A 162 -10.27 6.50 -21.41
N LYS A 163 -11.28 7.23 -21.89
CA LYS A 163 -11.68 8.49 -21.28
C LYS A 163 -12.18 8.25 -19.85
N GLY A 164 -11.95 9.21 -18.98
CA GLY A 164 -12.44 9.19 -17.61
C GLY A 164 -11.35 8.93 -16.58
N VAL A 165 -11.81 8.70 -15.37
CA VAL A 165 -10.98 8.54 -14.18
C VAL A 165 -11.05 7.09 -13.72
N MET A 166 -9.91 6.49 -13.43
CA MET A 166 -9.81 5.16 -12.84
C MET A 166 -9.59 5.24 -11.35
N TYR A 167 -10.32 4.45 -10.58
CA TYR A 167 -10.09 4.19 -9.15
C TYR A 167 -9.96 2.70 -8.89
N TYR A 168 -9.04 2.31 -8.02
CA TYR A 168 -8.91 0.93 -7.54
C TYR A 168 -8.72 0.88 -6.03
N GLY A 169 -9.24 -0.16 -5.39
CA GLY A 169 -9.04 -0.42 -3.96
C GLY A 169 -10.32 -0.50 -3.15
N GLY A 170 -10.18 -0.29 -1.83
CA GLY A 170 -11.29 -0.36 -0.90
C GLY A 170 -12.27 0.79 -1.04
N LEU A 171 -13.54 0.52 -0.78
CA LEU A 171 -14.67 1.44 -0.87
C LEU A 171 -15.61 1.22 0.30
N VAL A 172 -16.36 2.26 0.65
CA VAL A 172 -17.51 2.16 1.56
C VAL A 172 -18.73 2.87 0.94
N ALA A 173 -19.92 2.43 1.32
CA ALA A 173 -21.20 3.00 0.84
C ALA A 173 -21.70 4.15 1.74
N SER A 174 -21.06 4.40 2.87
CA SER A 174 -21.42 5.47 3.80
C SER A 174 -20.16 6.00 4.50
N PRO A 175 -20.08 7.32 4.76
CA PRO A 175 -18.97 7.88 5.53
C PRO A 175 -18.97 7.42 6.99
N GLY A 176 -20.15 7.17 7.53
CA GLY A 176 -20.36 6.65 8.90
C GLY A 176 -20.34 5.14 9.01
N ALA A 177 -19.76 4.40 8.04
CA ALA A 177 -19.63 2.95 8.10
C ALA A 177 -18.79 2.56 9.33
N GLN A 178 -19.45 2.33 10.46
CA GLN A 178 -18.84 2.12 11.78
C GLN A 178 -17.96 0.86 11.80
N ASP A 179 -18.31 -0.16 11.01
CA ASP A 179 -17.67 -1.48 11.09
C ASP A 179 -16.26 -1.55 10.50
N SER A 180 -15.82 -0.57 9.70
CA SER A 180 -14.53 -0.68 9.00
C SER A 180 -13.53 0.40 9.34
N GLY A 181 -13.95 1.49 10.00
CA GLY A 181 -13.10 2.66 10.24
C GLY A 181 -12.50 3.27 8.97
N THR A 182 -13.13 3.06 7.82
CA THR A 182 -12.64 3.46 6.50
C THR A 182 -13.57 4.45 5.81
N GLY A 183 -14.39 5.20 6.57
CA GLY A 183 -15.30 6.21 6.04
C GLY A 183 -14.64 7.25 5.13
N TYR A 184 -13.33 7.47 5.30
CA TYR A 184 -12.54 8.29 4.40
C TYR A 184 -12.47 7.74 2.95
N ARG A 185 -12.93 6.51 2.70
CA ARG A 185 -13.06 5.89 1.37
C ARG A 185 -14.47 6.00 0.79
N PHE A 186 -15.26 6.93 1.27
CA PHE A 186 -16.56 7.27 0.71
C PHE A 186 -16.40 8.35 -0.34
N TYR A 187 -16.60 8.02 -1.62
CA TYR A 187 -16.29 8.91 -2.75
C TYR A 187 -17.51 9.37 -3.54
N TRP A 188 -18.72 9.13 -3.04
CA TRP A 188 -19.94 9.54 -3.73
C TRP A 188 -19.99 11.00 -4.14
N PRO A 189 -19.67 11.99 -3.28
CA PRO A 189 -19.69 13.40 -3.65
C PRO A 189 -18.71 13.72 -4.79
N GLN A 190 -17.48 13.21 -4.70
CA GLN A 190 -16.43 13.47 -5.67
C GLN A 190 -16.77 12.88 -7.04
N TRP A 191 -17.25 11.66 -7.06
CA TRP A 191 -17.57 10.99 -8.34
C TRP A 191 -18.85 11.53 -8.96
N ARG A 192 -19.81 11.98 -8.15
CA ARG A 192 -20.99 12.67 -8.64
C ARG A 192 -20.64 13.95 -9.43
N GLU A 193 -19.69 14.75 -8.94
CA GLU A 193 -19.26 15.97 -9.63
C GLU A 193 -18.55 15.66 -10.96
N LEU A 194 -17.71 14.64 -11.01
CA LEU A 194 -17.10 14.18 -12.26
C LEU A 194 -18.17 13.68 -13.26
N CYS A 195 -19.07 12.83 -12.81
CA CYS A 195 -20.12 12.26 -13.66
C CYS A 195 -21.09 13.32 -14.20
N LYS A 196 -21.46 14.35 -13.42
CA LYS A 196 -22.24 15.50 -13.88
C LYS A 196 -21.57 16.25 -15.04
N ALA A 197 -20.25 16.23 -15.09
CA ALA A 197 -19.46 16.84 -16.16
C ALA A 197 -19.18 15.87 -17.33
N ASN A 198 -19.90 14.74 -17.43
CA ASN A 198 -19.72 13.69 -18.42
C ASN A 198 -18.30 13.08 -18.40
N ILE A 199 -17.71 12.96 -17.22
CA ILE A 199 -16.43 12.27 -16.99
C ILE A 199 -16.75 10.93 -16.34
N ASP A 200 -16.51 9.83 -17.06
CA ASP A 200 -16.74 8.49 -16.55
C ASP A 200 -15.79 8.17 -15.40
N VAL A 201 -16.30 7.44 -14.40
CA VAL A 201 -15.52 6.96 -13.26
C VAL A 201 -15.49 5.44 -13.29
N HIS A 202 -14.33 4.87 -13.57
CA HIS A 202 -14.10 3.44 -13.66
C HIS A 202 -13.59 2.90 -12.33
N ILE A 203 -14.36 2.01 -11.69
CA ILE A 203 -14.11 1.53 -10.33
C ILE A 203 -13.67 0.06 -10.37
N PHE A 204 -12.50 -0.23 -9.81
CA PHE A 204 -11.96 -1.58 -9.65
C PHE A 204 -11.87 -1.91 -8.15
N PRO A 205 -12.89 -2.55 -7.56
CA PRO A 205 -12.92 -2.86 -6.13
C PRO A 205 -11.85 -3.90 -5.76
N LYS A 206 -11.34 -3.83 -4.54
CA LYS A 206 -10.28 -4.75 -4.07
C LYS A 206 -10.72 -6.21 -4.01
N ARG A 207 -12.01 -6.50 -3.77
CA ARG A 207 -12.56 -7.86 -3.56
C ARG A 207 -13.96 -7.99 -4.14
N THR A 208 -14.30 -9.21 -4.58
CA THR A 208 -15.66 -9.58 -5.02
C THR A 208 -16.72 -9.44 -3.92
N LYS A 209 -16.38 -9.62 -2.64
CA LYS A 209 -17.29 -9.41 -1.51
C LYS A 209 -17.74 -7.94 -1.34
N GLN A 210 -17.12 -6.99 -2.03
CA GLN A 210 -17.56 -5.59 -2.07
C GLN A 210 -18.64 -5.33 -3.13
N ASN A 211 -19.28 -6.35 -3.68
CA ASN A 211 -20.30 -6.18 -4.72
C ASN A 211 -21.47 -5.29 -4.26
N THR A 212 -21.90 -5.36 -3.00
CA THR A 212 -22.96 -4.49 -2.47
C THR A 212 -22.55 -3.02 -2.44
N VAL A 213 -21.31 -2.72 -2.01
CA VAL A 213 -20.76 -1.37 -2.03
C VAL A 213 -20.57 -0.89 -3.47
N ALA A 214 -20.07 -1.76 -4.34
CA ALA A 214 -19.91 -1.46 -5.76
C ALA A 214 -21.26 -1.20 -6.45
N GLN A 215 -22.31 -1.95 -6.08
CA GLN A 215 -23.67 -1.72 -6.56
C GLN A 215 -24.22 -0.35 -6.14
N PHE A 216 -23.90 0.12 -4.93
CA PHE A 216 -24.25 1.47 -4.49
C PHE A 216 -23.72 2.51 -5.49
N TYR A 217 -22.46 2.42 -5.88
CA TYR A 217 -21.87 3.37 -6.83
C TYR A 217 -22.39 3.23 -8.26
N ARG A 218 -22.91 2.07 -8.68
CA ARG A 218 -23.60 1.89 -9.98
C ARG A 218 -24.87 2.73 -10.14
N GLN A 219 -25.44 3.18 -9.04
CA GLN A 219 -26.60 4.08 -9.07
C GLN A 219 -26.24 5.49 -9.58
N LEU A 220 -24.95 5.82 -9.61
CA LEU A 220 -24.45 7.09 -10.10
C LEU A 220 -24.19 6.98 -11.61
N PRO A 221 -24.97 7.71 -12.47
CA PRO A 221 -24.75 7.71 -13.91
C PRO A 221 -23.31 8.11 -14.25
N GLY A 222 -22.64 7.33 -15.09
CA GLY A 222 -21.21 7.51 -15.43
C GLY A 222 -20.24 6.76 -14.52
N CYS A 223 -20.70 6.09 -13.44
CA CYS A 223 -19.88 5.17 -12.68
C CYS A 223 -19.93 3.75 -13.27
N ILE A 224 -18.80 3.24 -13.70
CA ILE A 224 -18.63 1.93 -14.32
C ILE A 224 -17.83 1.04 -13.37
N VAL A 225 -18.52 0.06 -12.78
CA VAL A 225 -17.90 -0.88 -11.83
C VAL A 225 -17.41 -2.12 -12.55
N HIS A 226 -16.12 -2.35 -12.49
CA HIS A 226 -15.43 -3.49 -13.07
C HIS A 226 -15.26 -4.65 -12.08
N ARG A 227 -14.75 -5.78 -12.58
CA ARG A 227 -14.25 -6.87 -11.73
C ARG A 227 -12.93 -6.47 -11.06
N PRO A 228 -12.60 -7.04 -9.90
CA PRO A 228 -11.28 -6.89 -9.30
C PRO A 228 -10.17 -7.26 -10.28
N VAL A 229 -9.05 -6.55 -10.18
CA VAL A 229 -7.85 -6.79 -11.01
C VAL A 229 -6.81 -7.50 -10.16
N ALA A 230 -6.18 -8.53 -10.72
CA ALA A 230 -5.03 -9.19 -10.10
C ALA A 230 -3.85 -8.22 -9.97
N ALA A 231 -3.08 -8.36 -8.89
CA ALA A 231 -2.02 -7.39 -8.55
C ALA A 231 -0.96 -7.26 -9.65
N ASP A 232 -0.60 -8.36 -10.32
CA ASP A 232 0.37 -8.40 -11.41
C ASP A 232 -0.11 -7.69 -12.69
N LYS A 233 -1.42 -7.54 -12.86
CA LYS A 233 -2.07 -6.88 -14.01
C LYS A 233 -2.45 -5.43 -13.74
N LEU A 234 -2.39 -5.00 -12.47
CA LEU A 234 -2.94 -3.71 -12.06
C LEU A 234 -2.29 -2.54 -12.80
N VAL A 235 -0.96 -2.49 -12.87
CA VAL A 235 -0.23 -1.42 -13.58
C VAL A 235 -0.62 -1.35 -15.05
N SER A 236 -0.79 -2.50 -15.71
CA SER A 236 -1.20 -2.56 -17.12
C SER A 236 -2.63 -2.04 -17.31
N VAL A 237 -3.53 -2.36 -16.38
CA VAL A 237 -4.92 -1.85 -16.43
C VAL A 237 -4.97 -0.35 -16.17
N ILE A 238 -4.19 0.16 -15.19
CA ILE A 238 -4.10 1.62 -14.94
C ILE A 238 -3.64 2.35 -16.19
N ALA A 239 -2.68 1.79 -16.94
CA ALA A 239 -2.14 2.39 -18.17
C ALA A 239 -3.16 2.55 -19.29
N GLU A 240 -4.32 1.87 -19.22
CA GLU A 240 -5.41 2.01 -20.18
C GLU A 240 -6.23 3.30 -19.99
N PHE A 241 -6.08 4.01 -18.87
CA PHE A 241 -6.90 5.18 -18.51
C PHE A 241 -6.14 6.50 -18.63
N GLU A 242 -6.89 7.58 -18.88
CA GLU A 242 -6.32 8.92 -19.00
C GLU A 242 -5.81 9.45 -17.64
N VAL A 243 -6.53 9.15 -16.55
CA VAL A 243 -6.24 9.70 -15.20
C VAL A 243 -6.57 8.64 -14.15
N SER A 244 -5.75 8.55 -13.11
CA SER A 244 -6.02 7.74 -11.91
C SER A 244 -6.45 8.66 -10.76
N PHE A 245 -7.36 8.19 -9.91
CA PHE A 245 -7.87 8.94 -8.76
C PHE A 245 -7.26 8.45 -7.45
N ILE A 246 -6.83 9.41 -6.64
CA ILE A 246 -6.50 9.21 -5.22
C ILE A 246 -7.20 10.29 -4.40
N GLY A 247 -7.74 9.92 -3.25
CA GLY A 247 -8.34 10.94 -2.38
C GLY A 247 -8.94 10.36 -1.13
N TYR A 248 -9.39 11.28 -0.28
CA TYR A 248 -10.04 10.92 0.98
C TYR A 248 -11.25 11.83 1.20
N ASN A 249 -12.29 11.26 1.78
CA ASN A 249 -13.44 12.00 2.25
C ASN A 249 -13.19 12.44 3.70
N ASP A 250 -13.53 13.68 4.01
CA ASP A 250 -13.43 14.26 5.36
C ASP A 250 -14.79 14.42 6.05
N ARG A 251 -15.89 14.34 5.29
CA ARG A 251 -17.24 14.57 5.80
C ARG A 251 -17.79 13.31 6.49
N GLY A 252 -18.18 13.45 7.76
CA GLY A 252 -18.74 12.35 8.53
C GLY A 252 -17.76 11.24 8.85
N VAL A 253 -16.46 11.53 8.82
CA VAL A 253 -15.37 10.61 9.16
C VAL A 253 -14.84 10.95 10.54
N ASP A 254 -14.50 9.92 11.31
CA ASP A 254 -13.80 10.10 12.59
C ASP A 254 -12.46 10.84 12.36
N PRO A 255 -12.17 11.91 13.10
CA PRO A 255 -10.98 12.73 12.91
C PRO A 255 -9.67 11.94 12.97
N VAL A 256 -9.53 11.01 13.92
CA VAL A 256 -8.30 10.20 14.07
C VAL A 256 -8.07 9.34 12.84
N ARG A 257 -9.13 8.76 12.29
CA ARG A 257 -9.05 7.95 11.06
C ARG A 257 -8.81 8.77 9.82
N HIS A 258 -9.33 9.98 9.79
CA HIS A 258 -9.03 10.93 8.71
C HIS A 258 -7.56 11.34 8.77
N ASP A 259 -7.05 11.72 9.93
CA ASP A 259 -5.64 12.09 10.13
C ASP A 259 -4.69 10.95 9.74
N TYR A 260 -5.04 9.71 10.11
CA TYR A 260 -4.31 8.54 9.64
C TYR A 260 -4.29 8.46 8.10
N ALA A 261 -5.44 8.61 7.45
CA ALA A 261 -5.50 8.55 5.99
C ALA A 261 -4.64 9.66 5.34
N MET A 262 -4.67 10.86 5.93
CA MET A 262 -3.90 12.02 5.47
C MET A 262 -2.38 11.84 5.65
N SER A 263 -1.94 11.00 6.57
CA SER A 263 -0.51 10.68 6.82
C SER A 263 0.05 9.53 5.99
N CYS A 264 -0.80 8.81 5.24
CA CYS A 264 -0.40 7.63 4.49
C CYS A 264 0.20 7.96 3.12
N TRP A 265 1.21 7.16 2.72
CA TRP A 265 1.68 7.07 1.34
C TRP A 265 1.23 5.75 0.72
N PRO A 266 -0.01 5.68 0.21
CA PRO A 266 -0.59 4.43 -0.28
C PRO A 266 -0.04 4.04 -1.65
N ASN A 267 -0.19 2.78 -2.03
CA ASN A 267 0.17 2.29 -3.37
C ASN A 267 -0.43 3.14 -4.51
N LYS A 268 -1.60 3.74 -4.29
CA LYS A 268 -2.26 4.62 -5.27
C LYS A 268 -1.49 5.90 -5.59
N ALA A 269 -0.54 6.30 -4.75
CA ALA A 269 0.37 7.40 -5.05
C ALA A 269 1.48 6.98 -6.02
N PHE A 270 1.75 5.68 -6.17
CA PHE A 270 2.89 5.15 -6.90
C PHE A 270 2.52 4.28 -8.12
N ASP A 271 1.50 3.42 -8.02
CA ASP A 271 1.15 2.52 -9.13
C ASP A 271 0.74 3.24 -10.42
N PRO A 272 0.03 4.41 -10.38
CA PRO A 272 -0.22 5.21 -11.58
C PRO A 272 1.05 5.74 -12.22
N VAL A 273 2.08 5.96 -11.43
CA VAL A 273 3.40 6.38 -11.88
C VAL A 273 4.03 5.28 -12.74
N ALA A 274 4.06 4.05 -12.22
CA ALA A 274 4.53 2.89 -12.99
C ALA A 274 3.75 2.70 -14.30
N ALA A 275 2.46 3.04 -14.29
CA ALA A 275 1.56 2.98 -15.44
C ALA A 275 1.68 4.17 -16.40
N ARG A 276 2.47 5.20 -16.05
CA ARG A 276 2.52 6.48 -16.76
C ARG A 276 1.15 7.14 -16.91
N THR A 277 0.33 7.05 -15.90
CA THR A 277 -1.00 7.63 -15.83
C THR A 277 -0.99 8.78 -14.83
N PRO A 278 -1.37 9.99 -15.24
CA PRO A 278 -1.46 11.14 -14.33
C PRO A 278 -2.44 10.88 -13.18
N ILE A 279 -2.22 11.56 -12.06
CA ILE A 279 -3.07 11.46 -10.87
C ILE A 279 -3.96 12.68 -10.74
N LEU A 280 -5.24 12.47 -10.45
CA LEU A 280 -6.14 13.44 -9.88
C LEU A 280 -6.29 13.17 -8.40
N GLY A 281 -5.78 14.07 -7.57
CA GLY A 281 -5.88 13.99 -6.11
C GLY A 281 -7.01 14.83 -5.56
N TYR A 282 -7.72 14.29 -4.57
CA TYR A 282 -8.69 15.06 -3.78
C TYR A 282 -8.40 14.87 -2.29
N LYS A 283 -7.92 15.94 -1.61
CA LYS A 283 -7.53 15.88 -0.20
C LYS A 283 -6.65 14.64 0.07
N ALA A 284 -5.62 14.45 -0.75
CA ALA A 284 -4.82 13.23 -0.73
C ALA A 284 -3.70 13.23 0.34
N GLY A 285 -3.65 14.28 1.16
CA GLY A 285 -2.78 14.38 2.32
C GLY A 285 -1.31 14.38 1.96
N SER A 286 -0.48 13.87 2.85
CA SER A 286 0.97 13.87 2.71
C SER A 286 1.47 13.15 1.45
N SER A 287 0.68 12.22 0.90
CA SER A 287 1.01 11.56 -0.37
C SER A 287 1.11 12.52 -1.56
N GLU A 288 0.56 13.73 -1.44
CA GLU A 288 0.70 14.78 -2.46
C GLU A 288 2.17 15.17 -2.68
N ALA A 289 3.00 15.12 -1.64
CA ALA A 289 4.44 15.38 -1.75
C ALA A 289 5.15 14.44 -2.75
N VAL A 290 4.57 13.26 -3.00
CA VAL A 290 5.13 12.27 -3.92
C VAL A 290 4.87 12.63 -5.38
N TRP A 291 3.70 13.15 -5.72
CA TRP A 291 3.23 13.23 -7.11
C TRP A 291 2.73 14.61 -7.55
N LYS A 292 2.39 15.51 -6.62
CA LYS A 292 1.89 16.84 -6.96
C LYS A 292 2.91 17.59 -7.82
N ASP A 293 2.42 18.28 -8.84
CA ASP A 293 3.17 19.09 -9.80
C ASP A 293 4.14 18.31 -10.72
N HIS A 294 4.43 17.04 -10.43
CA HIS A 294 5.26 16.19 -11.27
C HIS A 294 4.44 15.30 -12.20
N TRP A 295 3.39 14.66 -11.69
CA TRP A 295 2.52 13.78 -12.47
C TRP A 295 1.08 13.72 -11.98
N GLY A 296 0.67 14.69 -11.20
CA GLY A 296 -0.69 14.78 -10.70
C GLY A 296 -1.12 16.20 -10.37
N ILE A 297 -2.41 16.38 -10.29
CA ILE A 297 -3.08 17.61 -9.89
C ILE A 297 -3.79 17.35 -8.57
N ALA A 298 -3.43 18.11 -7.53
CA ALA A 298 -4.12 18.10 -6.25
C ALA A 298 -5.30 19.08 -6.26
N THR A 299 -6.42 18.67 -5.70
CA THR A 299 -7.61 19.50 -5.47
C THR A 299 -8.10 19.31 -4.04
N ASN A 300 -8.65 20.37 -3.45
CA ASN A 300 -9.19 20.34 -2.09
C ASN A 300 -10.70 20.58 -2.06
N GLU A 301 -11.24 21.19 -3.11
CA GLU A 301 -12.66 21.47 -3.22
C GLU A 301 -13.31 20.60 -4.31
N LEU A 302 -14.61 20.29 -4.12
CA LEU A 302 -15.37 19.48 -5.07
C LEU A 302 -15.49 20.15 -6.44
N ASP A 303 -15.66 21.47 -6.45
CA ASP A 303 -15.82 22.26 -7.66
C ASP A 303 -14.55 22.27 -8.52
N ASP A 304 -13.38 22.06 -7.93
CA ASP A 304 -12.10 22.01 -8.63
C ASP A 304 -11.85 20.68 -9.34
N LEU A 305 -12.58 19.61 -9.00
CA LEU A 305 -12.31 18.26 -9.51
C LEU A 305 -12.36 18.18 -11.04
N VAL A 306 -13.34 18.83 -11.67
CA VAL A 306 -13.50 18.82 -13.13
C VAL A 306 -12.36 19.56 -13.83
N ALA A 307 -11.96 20.71 -13.28
CA ALA A 307 -10.81 21.47 -13.79
C ALA A 307 -9.50 20.71 -13.56
N GLY A 308 -9.34 20.09 -12.39
CA GLY A 308 -8.22 19.22 -12.04
C GLY A 308 -8.08 18.05 -12.99
N TYR A 309 -9.17 17.33 -13.30
CA TYR A 309 -9.16 16.26 -14.29
C TYR A 309 -8.70 16.75 -15.68
N ARG A 310 -9.25 17.88 -16.15
CA ARG A 310 -8.88 18.45 -17.46
C ARG A 310 -7.41 18.85 -17.53
N LYS A 311 -6.82 19.29 -16.42
CA LYS A 311 -5.38 19.57 -16.31
C LYS A 311 -4.60 18.26 -16.27
N ALA A 312 -4.94 17.32 -15.41
CA ALA A 312 -4.24 16.05 -15.22
C ALA A 312 -4.13 15.26 -16.54
N ARG A 313 -5.23 15.12 -17.30
CA ARG A 313 -5.21 14.39 -18.58
C ARG A 313 -4.27 14.98 -19.64
N ARG A 314 -3.91 16.26 -19.52
CA ARG A 314 -2.99 16.96 -20.42
C ARG A 314 -1.54 16.93 -19.95
N MET A 315 -1.30 16.46 -18.73
CA MET A 315 0.06 16.38 -18.19
C MET A 315 0.92 15.43 -19.01
N ASN A 316 2.18 15.80 -19.12
CA ASN A 316 3.23 14.92 -19.59
C ASN A 316 4.23 14.73 -18.44
N PRO A 317 3.97 13.74 -17.54
CA PRO A 317 4.77 13.55 -16.34
C PRO A 317 6.25 13.34 -16.64
N ASP A 318 7.12 13.91 -15.82
CA ASP A 318 8.56 13.65 -15.87
C ASP A 318 8.90 12.30 -15.25
N TRP A 319 9.04 11.31 -16.11
CA TRP A 319 9.35 9.94 -15.72
C TRP A 319 10.77 9.74 -15.23
N SER A 320 11.70 10.59 -15.66
CA SER A 320 13.10 10.51 -15.23
C SER A 320 13.22 10.88 -13.75
N PHE A 321 12.51 11.91 -13.33
CA PHE A 321 12.40 12.28 -11.93
C PHE A 321 11.86 11.14 -11.08
N LEU A 322 10.78 10.48 -11.54
CA LEU A 322 10.17 9.37 -10.85
C LEU A 322 11.08 8.18 -10.66
N GLN A 323 11.76 7.77 -11.72
CA GLN A 323 12.71 6.68 -11.67
C GLN A 323 13.85 6.98 -10.70
N LYS A 324 14.25 8.23 -10.62
CA LYS A 324 15.33 8.68 -9.76
C LYS A 324 14.93 8.75 -8.29
N GLU A 325 13.74 9.26 -7.96
CA GLU A 325 13.34 9.56 -6.58
C GLU A 325 12.46 8.48 -5.95
N TYR A 326 11.58 7.85 -6.74
CA TYR A 326 10.52 6.99 -6.22
C TYR A 326 10.44 5.60 -6.89
N CYS A 327 11.55 5.10 -7.42
CA CYS A 327 11.68 3.70 -7.80
C CYS A 327 12.19 2.89 -6.61
N LEU A 328 11.58 1.75 -6.31
CA LEU A 328 11.98 0.93 -5.15
C LEU A 328 13.44 0.45 -5.25
N ASP A 329 13.95 0.30 -6.45
CA ASP A 329 15.36 -0.04 -6.73
C ASP A 329 16.35 1.00 -6.13
N GLN A 330 15.93 2.25 -5.90
CA GLN A 330 16.75 3.28 -5.24
C GLN A 330 16.90 3.03 -3.73
N PHE A 331 16.08 2.15 -3.16
CA PHE A 331 16.12 1.79 -1.74
C PHE A 331 16.83 0.46 -1.49
N THR A 332 17.48 -0.09 -2.51
CA THR A 332 18.22 -1.36 -2.47
C THR A 332 19.26 -1.37 -1.37
N ASP A 333 20.11 -0.33 -1.29
CA ASP A 333 21.16 -0.24 -0.28
C ASP A 333 20.59 -0.16 1.14
N ARG A 334 19.50 0.60 1.33
CA ARG A 334 18.82 0.68 2.63
C ARG A 334 18.28 -0.68 3.09
N LEU A 335 17.68 -1.45 2.17
CA LEU A 335 17.20 -2.80 2.47
C LEU A 335 18.36 -3.76 2.73
N SER A 336 19.43 -3.68 1.94
CA SER A 336 20.63 -4.49 2.10
C SER A 336 21.31 -4.25 3.46
N ASP A 337 21.50 -2.99 3.82
CA ASP A 337 22.13 -2.62 5.10
C ASP A 337 21.26 -3.02 6.29
N LEU A 338 19.94 -2.87 6.16
CA LEU A 338 18.99 -3.34 7.15
C LEU A 338 19.12 -4.87 7.35
N TYR A 339 19.16 -5.63 6.27
CA TYR A 339 19.30 -7.09 6.33
C TYR A 339 20.64 -7.54 6.89
N LYS A 340 21.74 -6.83 6.60
CA LYS A 340 23.06 -7.11 7.20
C LYS A 340 23.06 -6.91 8.72
N ARG A 341 22.32 -5.89 9.22
CA ARG A 341 22.24 -5.63 10.68
C ARG A 341 21.50 -6.74 11.45
N VAL A 342 20.53 -7.38 10.83
CA VAL A 342 19.71 -8.44 11.48
C VAL A 342 20.15 -9.84 11.14
N ALA A 343 21.02 -10.02 10.14
CA ALA A 343 21.46 -11.33 9.70
C ALA A 343 22.31 -12.05 10.76
N VAL A 344 22.06 -13.37 10.91
CA VAL A 344 22.77 -14.29 11.81
C VAL A 344 23.38 -15.43 10.99
#